data_e6e0117a5d99f440ba58faa6e6fcbd74
#
_entry.id   e6e0117a5d99f440ba58faa6e6fcbd74
#
_cell.length_a   1.000
_cell.length_b   1.000
_cell.length_c   1.000
_cell.angle_alpha   90.00
_cell.angle_beta   90.00
_cell.angle_gamma   90.00
#
_symmetry.space_group_name_H-M   'P 1'
#
loop_
_entity.id
_entity.type
_entity.pdbx_description
1 polymer ?
#
loop_
_entity_poly.entity_id
_entity_poly.type
_entity_poly.pdbx_seq_one_letter_code
_entity_poly.pdbx_strand_id
1 'polypeptide(L)'
;MALLKQLTPVLVVDAVEPGIQFWVDRFGFKITNQVPGPDGKLVFASVQFEDIEIMYQTRASVMEDQPSSVGDLNGHSIALFVTVANLDMIEKAVEGAPVVKPRHKTFYGSEEIYVKEPGGNTVGFAKF
;
A
#
# COMPACT_ATOMS: atom_id res chain seq x y z
N MET A 1 8.12 3.30 28.70
CA MET A 1 8.90 3.25 27.44
C MET A 1 8.29 2.24 26.50
N ALA A 2 8.05 2.64 25.25
CA ALA A 2 7.46 1.73 24.27
C ALA A 2 8.53 0.74 23.76
N LEU A 3 8.22 -0.54 23.81
CA LEU A 3 9.09 -1.58 23.25
C LEU A 3 9.07 -1.55 21.72
N LEU A 4 7.90 -1.31 21.15
CA LEU A 4 7.73 -1.22 19.69
C LEU A 4 7.58 0.25 19.31
N LYS A 5 8.27 0.68 18.25
CA LYS A 5 8.27 2.07 17.79
C LYS A 5 7.45 2.29 16.53
N GLN A 6 7.46 1.33 15.62
CA GLN A 6 6.81 1.49 14.34
C GLN A 6 6.56 0.13 13.71
N LEU A 7 5.48 0.02 12.98
CA LEU A 7 5.19 -1.13 12.12
C LEU A 7 4.96 -0.57 10.71
N THR A 8 5.80 -0.99 9.77
CA THR A 8 5.73 -0.51 8.40
C THR A 8 5.44 -1.67 7.47
N PRO A 9 4.36 -1.63 6.68
CA PRO A 9 4.10 -2.68 5.71
C PRO A 9 5.12 -2.61 4.56
N VAL A 10 5.59 -3.77 4.13
CA VAL A 10 6.41 -3.92 2.93
C VAL A 10 5.59 -4.77 1.96
N LEU A 11 5.16 -4.16 0.88
CA LEU A 11 4.37 -4.83 -0.13
C LEU A 11 5.31 -5.40 -1.19
N VAL A 12 5.27 -6.72 -1.38
CA VAL A 12 6.11 -7.43 -2.34
C VAL A 12 5.36 -7.49 -3.66
N VAL A 13 5.95 -6.91 -4.70
CA VAL A 13 5.29 -6.69 -5.99
C VAL A 13 6.22 -7.03 -7.14
N ASP A 14 5.67 -7.12 -8.35
CA ASP A 14 6.50 -7.34 -9.54
C ASP A 14 7.21 -6.05 -9.97
N ALA A 15 6.53 -4.90 -9.85
CA ALA A 15 7.09 -3.59 -10.18
C ALA A 15 6.73 -2.59 -9.08
N VAL A 16 7.72 -1.82 -8.64
CA VAL A 16 7.58 -0.86 -7.54
C VAL A 16 6.92 0.45 -8.00
N GLU A 17 7.27 0.93 -9.17
CA GLU A 17 6.85 2.25 -9.64
C GLU A 17 5.32 2.47 -9.65
N PRO A 18 4.50 1.54 -10.15
CA PRO A 18 3.05 1.76 -10.14
C PRO A 18 2.46 1.92 -8.74
N GLY A 19 2.99 1.16 -7.76
CA GLY A 19 2.56 1.27 -6.37
C GLY A 19 2.88 2.63 -5.78
N ILE A 20 4.11 3.10 -5.99
CA ILE A 20 4.54 4.43 -5.54
C ILE A 20 3.64 5.51 -6.15
N GLN A 21 3.39 5.44 -7.44
CA GLN A 21 2.57 6.40 -8.16
C GLN A 21 1.15 6.48 -7.59
N PHE A 22 0.59 5.34 -7.21
CA PHE A 22 -0.75 5.27 -6.61
C PHE A 22 -0.85 6.16 -5.36
N TRP A 23 0.12 6.06 -4.45
CA TRP A 23 0.10 6.81 -3.19
C TRP A 23 0.49 8.27 -3.38
N VAL A 24 1.46 8.55 -4.24
CA VAL A 24 1.92 9.91 -4.52
C VAL A 24 0.83 10.71 -5.22
N ASP A 25 0.29 10.17 -6.30
CA ASP A 25 -0.65 10.93 -7.14
C ASP A 25 -2.02 11.09 -6.50
N ARG A 26 -2.51 10.05 -5.81
CA ARG A 26 -3.87 10.07 -5.27
C ARG A 26 -3.95 10.67 -3.87
N PHE A 27 -2.91 10.50 -3.07
CA PHE A 27 -2.97 10.85 -1.64
C PHE A 27 -1.89 11.82 -1.18
N GLY A 28 -1.02 12.27 -2.07
CA GLY A 28 0.00 13.25 -1.73
C GLY A 28 1.14 12.70 -0.88
N PHE A 29 1.38 11.40 -0.91
CA PHE A 29 2.55 10.83 -0.25
C PHE A 29 3.83 11.34 -0.89
N LYS A 30 4.91 11.38 -0.12
CA LYS A 30 6.24 11.76 -0.60
C LYS A 30 7.13 10.53 -0.64
N ILE A 31 7.94 10.44 -1.68
CA ILE A 31 8.95 9.37 -1.79
C ILE A 31 10.08 9.71 -0.83
N THR A 32 10.40 8.77 0.07
CA THR A 32 11.45 8.96 1.07
C THR A 32 12.70 8.15 0.78
N ASN A 33 12.58 7.03 0.09
CA ASN A 33 13.73 6.20 -0.31
C ASN A 33 13.48 5.60 -1.68
N GLN A 34 14.54 5.44 -2.46
CA GLN A 34 14.51 4.77 -3.74
C GLN A 34 15.80 3.98 -3.91
N VAL A 35 15.68 2.72 -4.30
CA VAL A 35 16.85 1.87 -4.59
C VAL A 35 16.67 1.32 -6.00
N PRO A 36 17.45 1.80 -6.97
CA PRO A 36 17.40 1.26 -8.34
C PRO A 36 18.14 -0.08 -8.43
N GLY A 37 17.65 -0.95 -9.28
CA GLY A 37 18.32 -2.18 -9.64
C GLY A 37 19.28 -1.99 -10.80
N PRO A 38 19.90 -3.09 -11.30
CA PRO A 38 20.89 -3.03 -12.37
C PRO A 38 20.35 -2.45 -13.69
N ASP A 39 19.04 -2.60 -13.93
CA ASP A 39 18.37 -2.10 -15.14
C ASP A 39 17.86 -0.66 -15.00
N GLY A 40 18.12 -0.02 -13.85
CA GLY A 40 17.63 1.33 -13.55
C GLY A 40 16.22 1.38 -13.00
N LYS A 41 15.46 0.28 -13.03
CA LYS A 41 14.14 0.22 -12.41
C LYS A 41 14.28 0.03 -10.92
N LEU A 42 13.34 0.57 -10.15
CA LEU A 42 13.38 0.47 -8.70
C LEU A 42 13.14 -0.97 -8.25
N VAL A 43 13.96 -1.43 -7.32
CA VAL A 43 13.76 -2.72 -6.64
C VAL A 43 13.17 -2.52 -5.24
N PHE A 44 13.25 -1.30 -4.71
CA PHE A 44 12.72 -0.93 -3.42
C PHE A 44 12.40 0.57 -3.42
N ALA A 45 11.33 0.96 -2.75
CA ALA A 45 11.04 2.36 -2.47
C ALA A 45 10.12 2.47 -1.26
N SER A 46 10.15 3.63 -0.61
CA SER A 46 9.21 3.95 0.44
C SER A 46 8.54 5.28 0.18
N VAL A 47 7.29 5.39 0.62
CA VAL A 47 6.50 6.62 0.57
C VAL A 47 5.97 6.91 1.96
N GLN A 48 5.80 8.18 2.27
CA GLN A 48 5.37 8.62 3.59
C GLN A 48 4.40 9.79 3.51
N PHE A 49 3.41 9.74 4.37
CA PHE A 49 2.47 10.83 4.61
C PHE A 49 2.29 10.95 6.13
N GLU A 50 2.82 12.04 6.71
CA GLU A 50 2.86 12.23 8.17
C GLU A 50 3.50 10.99 8.85
N ASP A 51 2.77 10.30 9.73
CA ASP A 51 3.29 9.13 10.45
C ASP A 51 3.04 7.81 9.70
N ILE A 52 2.44 7.87 8.52
CA ILE A 52 2.13 6.68 7.72
C ILE A 52 3.26 6.44 6.73
N GLU A 53 3.82 5.24 6.76
CA GLU A 53 4.86 4.83 5.82
C GLU A 53 4.49 3.51 5.18
N ILE A 54 4.73 3.41 3.88
CA ILE A 54 4.51 2.19 3.10
C ILE A 54 5.76 1.94 2.28
N MET A 55 6.22 0.69 2.29
CA MET A 55 7.38 0.27 1.50
C MET A 55 6.95 -0.70 0.42
N TYR A 56 7.66 -0.65 -0.70
CA TYR A 56 7.49 -1.58 -1.82
C TYR A 56 8.83 -2.21 -2.14
N GLN A 57 8.82 -3.49 -2.42
CA GLN A 57 10.01 -4.22 -2.83
C GLN A 57 9.63 -5.21 -3.92
N THR A 58 10.50 -5.37 -4.93
CA THR A 58 10.22 -6.36 -5.99
C THR A 58 10.38 -7.77 -5.45
N ARG A 59 9.58 -8.68 -6.01
CA ARG A 59 9.67 -10.10 -5.70
C ARG A 59 11.08 -10.65 -5.94
N ALA A 60 11.71 -10.24 -7.02
CA ALA A 60 13.09 -10.66 -7.34
C ALA A 60 14.09 -10.21 -6.27
N SER A 61 13.94 -8.97 -5.77
CA SER A 61 14.81 -8.43 -4.72
C SER A 61 14.62 -9.19 -3.39
N VAL A 62 13.38 -9.50 -3.03
CA VAL A 62 13.10 -10.30 -1.82
C VAL A 62 13.70 -11.70 -1.96
N MET A 63 13.57 -12.31 -3.13
CA MET A 63 14.09 -13.65 -3.38
C MET A 63 15.62 -13.70 -3.23
N GLU A 64 16.30 -12.64 -3.68
CA GLU A 64 17.75 -12.53 -3.56
C GLU A 64 18.19 -12.32 -2.10
N ASP A 65 17.47 -11.50 -1.36
CA ASP A 65 17.81 -11.03 -0.02
C ASP A 65 17.33 -11.99 1.06
N GLN A 66 16.12 -12.50 0.94
CA GLN A 66 15.47 -13.36 1.93
C GLN A 66 14.67 -14.47 1.22
N PRO A 67 15.36 -15.44 0.59
CA PRO A 67 14.67 -16.47 -0.21
C PRO A 67 13.62 -17.24 0.58
N SER A 68 13.81 -17.44 1.87
CA SER A 68 12.83 -18.15 2.71
C SER A 68 11.53 -17.35 2.93
N SER A 69 11.54 -16.06 2.68
CA SER A 69 10.36 -15.20 2.82
C SER A 69 9.49 -15.18 1.57
N VAL A 70 9.97 -15.76 0.46
CA VAL A 70 9.26 -15.67 -0.81
C VAL A 70 7.95 -16.47 -0.78
N GLY A 71 7.98 -17.69 -0.25
CA GLY A 71 6.78 -18.51 -0.10
C GLY A 71 5.81 -18.37 -1.27
N ASP A 72 4.53 -18.34 -0.97
CA ASP A 72 3.47 -18.05 -1.94
C ASP A 72 3.12 -16.57 -1.91
N LEU A 73 3.96 -15.76 -2.54
CA LEU A 73 3.75 -14.30 -2.61
C LEU A 73 2.61 -13.89 -3.55
N ASN A 74 1.97 -14.83 -4.22
CA ASN A 74 0.81 -14.53 -5.06
C ASN A 74 -0.49 -14.48 -4.26
N GLY A 75 -0.45 -14.87 -3.01
CA GLY A 75 -1.64 -15.03 -2.19
C GLY A 75 -2.33 -13.73 -1.79
N HIS A 76 -1.61 -12.62 -1.69
CA HIS A 76 -2.16 -11.33 -1.24
C HIS A 76 -3.06 -11.47 -0.01
N SER A 77 -2.57 -12.18 1.01
CA SER A 77 -3.37 -12.51 2.19
C SER A 77 -3.50 -11.38 3.20
N ILE A 78 -2.86 -10.25 2.97
CA ILE A 78 -2.89 -9.09 3.84
C ILE A 78 -3.57 -7.94 3.12
N ALA A 79 -4.52 -7.28 3.80
CA ALA A 79 -5.12 -6.04 3.33
C ALA A 79 -4.63 -4.88 4.19
N LEU A 80 -4.56 -3.70 3.60
CA LEU A 80 -4.30 -2.47 4.36
C LEU A 80 -5.64 -1.86 4.76
N PHE A 81 -5.76 -1.49 6.02
CA PHE A 81 -6.96 -0.84 6.54
C PHE A 81 -6.57 0.55 7.02
N VAL A 82 -7.09 1.57 6.33
CA VAL A 82 -6.73 2.97 6.57
C VAL A 82 -7.91 3.70 7.16
N THR A 83 -7.78 4.21 8.37
CA THR A 83 -8.80 5.05 8.98
C THR A 83 -8.62 6.48 8.47
N VAL A 84 -9.70 7.07 8.00
CA VAL A 84 -9.66 8.39 7.35
C VAL A 84 -10.64 9.36 8.02
N ALA A 85 -10.37 10.64 7.87
CA ALA A 85 -11.22 11.69 8.43
C ALA A 85 -12.36 12.09 7.49
N ASN A 86 -12.18 11.93 6.18
CA ASN A 86 -13.14 12.39 5.19
C ASN A 86 -13.26 11.38 4.04
N LEU A 87 -14.32 10.59 4.07
CA LEU A 87 -14.53 9.55 3.06
C LEU A 87 -14.93 10.12 1.69
N ASP A 88 -15.57 11.29 1.64
CA ASP A 88 -15.91 11.94 0.38
C ASP A 88 -14.67 12.28 -0.43
N MET A 89 -13.63 12.78 0.24
CA MET A 89 -12.36 13.08 -0.41
C MET A 89 -11.65 11.80 -0.87
N ILE A 90 -11.75 10.73 -0.09
CA ILE A 90 -11.18 9.43 -0.45
C ILE A 90 -11.89 8.87 -1.69
N GLU A 91 -13.21 8.97 -1.74
CA GLU A 91 -14.00 8.48 -2.89
C GLU A 91 -13.52 9.13 -4.20
N LYS A 92 -13.24 10.43 -4.15
CA LYS A 92 -12.67 11.14 -5.31
C LYS A 92 -11.25 10.68 -5.61
N ALA A 93 -10.43 10.53 -4.57
CA ALA A 93 -9.02 10.17 -4.73
C ALA A 93 -8.82 8.79 -5.34
N VAL A 94 -9.76 7.86 -5.12
CA VAL A 94 -9.66 6.50 -5.66
C VAL A 94 -10.37 6.30 -6.98
N GLU A 95 -10.91 7.35 -7.58
CA GLU A 95 -11.56 7.25 -8.90
C GLU A 95 -10.59 6.61 -9.90
N GLY A 96 -11.09 5.65 -10.67
CA GLY A 96 -10.30 4.92 -11.64
C GLY A 96 -9.53 3.72 -11.09
N ALA A 97 -9.41 3.58 -9.79
CA ALA A 97 -8.82 2.38 -9.19
C ALA A 97 -9.83 1.22 -9.22
N PRO A 98 -9.38 -0.01 -9.42
CA PRO A 98 -10.29 -1.17 -9.40
C PRO A 98 -10.99 -1.28 -8.05
N VAL A 99 -12.33 -1.34 -8.06
CA VAL A 99 -13.13 -1.39 -6.85
C VAL A 99 -13.31 -2.83 -6.40
N VAL A 100 -12.94 -3.12 -5.16
CA VAL A 100 -13.22 -4.41 -4.51
C VAL A 100 -14.62 -4.40 -3.92
N LYS A 101 -14.94 -3.34 -3.20
CA LYS A 101 -16.27 -3.14 -2.62
C LYS A 101 -16.59 -1.65 -2.60
N PRO A 102 -17.69 -1.21 -3.22
CA PRO A 102 -18.03 0.21 -3.26
C PRO A 102 -18.42 0.72 -1.87
N ARG A 103 -18.55 2.02 -1.75
CA ARG A 103 -18.88 2.69 -0.49
C ARG A 103 -20.12 2.06 0.14
N HIS A 104 -19.99 1.68 1.40
CA HIS A 104 -21.05 1.01 2.14
C HIS A 104 -20.92 1.30 3.63
N LYS A 105 -22.02 1.12 4.35
CA LYS A 105 -22.05 1.21 5.81
C LYS A 105 -21.85 -0.17 6.40
N THR A 106 -21.10 -0.24 7.50
CA THR A 106 -20.85 -1.49 8.20
C THR A 106 -21.71 -1.58 9.46
N PHE A 107 -21.84 -2.80 9.99
CA PHE A 107 -22.58 -3.00 11.24
C PHE A 107 -21.83 -2.47 12.46
N TYR A 108 -20.51 -2.23 12.33
CA TYR A 108 -19.68 -1.75 13.43
C TYR A 108 -19.45 -0.24 13.43
N GLY A 109 -20.23 0.50 12.64
CA GLY A 109 -20.31 1.95 12.77
C GLY A 109 -19.42 2.76 11.85
N SER A 110 -18.87 2.16 10.81
CA SER A 110 -18.07 2.89 9.81
C SER A 110 -18.75 2.94 8.46
N GLU A 111 -18.28 3.85 7.58
CA GLU A 111 -18.49 3.77 6.14
C GLU A 111 -17.15 3.47 5.49
N GLU A 112 -17.13 2.60 4.50
CA GLU A 112 -15.90 2.07 3.94
C GLU A 112 -15.95 1.94 2.43
N ILE A 113 -14.76 2.05 1.81
CA ILE A 113 -14.53 1.79 0.38
C ILE A 113 -13.29 0.90 0.30
N TYR A 114 -13.34 -0.16 -0.51
CA TYR A 114 -12.21 -1.04 -0.75
C TYR A 114 -11.82 -1.01 -2.21
N VAL A 115 -10.54 -0.80 -2.47
CA VAL A 115 -9.97 -0.78 -3.84
C VAL A 115 -8.73 -1.64 -3.89
N LYS A 116 -8.26 -1.92 -5.11
CA LYS A 116 -6.94 -2.55 -5.30
C LYS A 116 -5.92 -1.49 -5.67
N GLU A 117 -4.75 -1.54 -5.02
CA GLU A 117 -3.61 -0.77 -5.46
C GLU A 117 -2.91 -1.54 -6.61
N PRO A 118 -1.99 -0.89 -7.37
CA PRO A 118 -1.44 -1.51 -8.58
C PRO A 118 -0.68 -2.81 -8.40
N GLY A 119 -0.19 -3.10 -7.19
CA GLY A 119 0.47 -4.37 -6.89
C GLY A 119 -0.51 -5.52 -6.66
N GLY A 120 -1.82 -5.27 -6.72
CA GLY A 120 -2.85 -6.28 -6.50
C GLY A 120 -3.30 -6.41 -5.06
N ASN A 121 -2.81 -5.55 -4.17
CA ASN A 121 -3.18 -5.60 -2.76
C ASN A 121 -4.46 -4.82 -2.50
N THR A 122 -5.26 -5.32 -1.58
CA THR A 122 -6.51 -4.65 -1.18
C THR A 122 -6.24 -3.56 -0.16
N VAL A 123 -6.80 -2.39 -0.39
CA VAL A 123 -6.74 -1.25 0.54
C VAL A 123 -8.16 -0.85 0.89
N GLY A 124 -8.48 -0.86 2.17
CA GLY A 124 -9.77 -0.41 2.70
C GLY A 124 -9.61 0.94 3.37
N PHE A 125 -10.53 1.84 3.09
CA PHE A 125 -10.58 3.16 3.71
C PHE A 125 -11.85 3.25 4.53
N ALA A 126 -11.73 3.58 5.81
CA ALA A 126 -12.83 3.58 6.74
C ALA A 126 -12.93 4.90 7.50
N LYS A 127 -14.16 5.44 7.55
CA LYS A 127 -14.48 6.57 8.41
C LYS A 127 -15.48 6.12 9.48
N PHE A 128 -15.11 6.31 10.72
CA PHE A 128 -15.97 6.01 11.88
C PHE A 128 -16.77 7.21 12.39
#